data_f922311d3033aab6bebbb25a170a1a26
#
_entry.id   f922311d3033aab6bebbb25a170a1a26
#
_cell.length_a   1.000
_cell.length_b   1.000
_cell.length_c   1.000
_cell.angle_alpha   90.00
_cell.angle_beta   90.00
_cell.angle_gamma   90.00
#
_symmetry.space_group_name_H-M   'P 1'
#
loop_
_entity.id
_entity.type
_entity.pdbx_description
1 polymer ?
#
loop_
_entity_poly.entity_id
_entity_poly.type
_entity_poly.pdbx_seq_one_letter_code
_entity_poly.pdbx_strand_id
1 'polypeptide(L)'
;AVFCSGEGQVRSLRALEAIRHTAAKFLPLVGCPYLDGLVTRAKQLTTGPEANTVIVAPTWGRNGMLSRCGSLVPRLLAEAGFHVILRPHPQSFISDKDVMATVEKELSGFKNIEWDRNPDGFASLSRASVMVSDVSGVIFDFAFVFLRPVVTIGNGPLKDGFEAWEVPHPAWETAAMDELGARVLPGQEASVAETVKTLLADTTDRAERIRQLREKNAVNFGCAGGAVAEELIKMEAQLSGADRA
;
A
#
# COMPACT_ATOMS: atom_id res chain seq x y z
N ALA A 1 -16.98 9.80 16.43
CA ALA A 1 -17.04 8.75 15.40
C ALA A 1 -15.69 8.60 14.70
N VAL A 2 -15.39 7.39 14.23
CA VAL A 2 -14.26 7.12 13.31
C VAL A 2 -14.81 6.25 12.19
N PHE A 3 -14.76 6.73 10.98
CA PHE A 3 -15.17 5.99 9.79
C PHE A 3 -14.09 4.98 9.41
N CYS A 4 -14.46 3.71 9.37
CA CYS A 4 -13.53 2.60 9.22
C CYS A 4 -13.58 2.01 7.81
N SER A 5 -12.40 1.70 7.26
CA SER A 5 -12.26 1.09 5.94
C SER A 5 -12.61 -0.40 5.93
N GLY A 6 -12.43 -1.11 7.05
CA GLY A 6 -12.68 -2.53 7.18
C GLY A 6 -12.67 -3.00 8.64
N GLU A 7 -13.00 -4.27 8.82
CA GLU A 7 -13.10 -4.88 10.16
C GLU A 7 -11.78 -4.89 10.94
N GLY A 8 -10.64 -4.98 10.23
CA GLY A 8 -9.31 -4.93 10.83
C GLY A 8 -9.08 -3.63 11.61
N GLN A 9 -9.48 -2.49 11.03
CA GLN A 9 -9.37 -1.19 11.68
C GLN A 9 -10.30 -1.08 12.89
N VAL A 10 -11.55 -1.56 12.78
CA VAL A 10 -12.50 -1.60 13.92
C VAL A 10 -11.94 -2.40 15.07
N ARG A 11 -11.41 -3.60 14.80
CA ARG A 11 -10.81 -4.47 15.81
C ARG A 11 -9.64 -3.79 16.54
N SER A 12 -8.75 -3.11 15.81
CA SER A 12 -7.62 -2.39 16.39
C SER A 12 -8.07 -1.22 17.27
N LEU A 13 -9.07 -0.45 16.82
CA LEU A 13 -9.64 0.65 17.60
C LEU A 13 -10.33 0.17 18.87
N ARG A 14 -11.09 -0.93 18.82
CA ARG A 14 -11.71 -1.54 20.02
C ARG A 14 -10.67 -2.04 21.01
N ALA A 15 -9.58 -2.64 20.54
CA ALA A 15 -8.48 -3.07 21.40
C ALA A 15 -7.82 -1.87 22.09
N LEU A 16 -7.57 -0.78 21.36
CA LEU A 16 -7.01 0.46 21.95
C LEU A 16 -7.95 1.09 22.98
N GLU A 17 -9.25 1.13 22.72
CA GLU A 17 -10.25 1.63 23.68
C GLU A 17 -10.20 0.83 24.99
N ALA A 18 -10.13 -0.50 24.89
CA ALA A 18 -10.03 -1.36 26.06
C ALA A 18 -8.72 -1.15 26.85
N ILE A 19 -7.57 -1.07 26.16
CA ILE A 19 -6.25 -0.87 26.78
C ILE A 19 -6.14 0.49 27.45
N ARG A 20 -6.62 1.54 26.77
CA ARG A 20 -6.53 2.92 27.23
C ARG A 20 -7.69 3.36 28.14
N HIS A 21 -8.63 2.46 28.42
CA HIS A 21 -9.85 2.74 29.21
C HIS A 21 -10.60 3.98 28.71
N THR A 22 -10.68 4.15 27.40
CA THR A 22 -11.41 5.27 26.78
C THR A 22 -12.84 4.87 26.42
N ALA A 23 -13.73 5.86 26.36
CA ALA A 23 -15.12 5.62 25.92
C ALA A 23 -15.19 5.02 24.53
N ALA A 24 -16.10 4.09 24.33
CA ALA A 24 -16.35 3.47 23.04
C ALA A 24 -16.78 4.50 22.00
N LYS A 25 -16.09 4.52 20.86
CA LYS A 25 -16.42 5.37 19.72
C LYS A 25 -17.49 4.72 18.85
N PHE A 26 -18.22 5.52 18.13
CA PHE A 26 -19.02 5.03 17.01
C PHE A 26 -18.07 4.74 15.82
N LEU A 27 -18.06 3.49 15.34
CA LEU A 27 -17.11 2.97 14.33
C LEU A 27 -17.88 2.39 13.13
N PRO A 28 -18.52 3.22 12.30
CA PRO A 28 -19.21 2.72 11.12
C PRO A 28 -18.23 2.20 10.07
N LEU A 29 -18.59 1.07 9.46
CA LEU A 29 -17.86 0.47 8.34
C LEU A 29 -18.33 1.13 7.03
N VAL A 30 -17.58 2.08 6.54
CA VAL A 30 -17.94 2.88 5.35
C VAL A 30 -17.02 2.66 4.16
N GLY A 31 -15.82 2.09 4.37
CA GLY A 31 -14.81 1.94 3.33
C GLY A 31 -13.86 3.14 3.24
N CYS A 32 -13.16 3.23 2.11
CA CYS A 32 -12.15 4.26 1.85
C CYS A 32 -12.49 5.05 0.58
N PRO A 33 -13.04 6.27 0.68
CA PRO A 33 -13.43 7.09 -0.48
C PRO A 33 -12.26 7.44 -1.42
N TYR A 34 -11.03 7.48 -0.92
CA TYR A 34 -9.84 7.68 -1.76
C TYR A 34 -9.74 6.59 -2.84
N LEU A 35 -10.03 5.34 -2.47
CA LEU A 35 -10.01 4.22 -3.42
C LEU A 35 -11.08 4.32 -4.50
N ASP A 36 -12.21 4.98 -4.25
CA ASP A 36 -13.27 5.19 -5.25
C ASP A 36 -12.75 5.96 -6.46
N GLY A 37 -11.93 6.98 -6.22
CA GLY A 37 -11.27 7.76 -7.27
C GLY A 37 -10.32 6.91 -8.11
N LEU A 38 -9.50 6.08 -7.46
CA LEU A 38 -8.58 5.17 -8.15
C LEU A 38 -9.34 4.12 -8.98
N VAL A 39 -10.39 3.53 -8.42
CA VAL A 39 -11.25 2.55 -9.10
C VAL A 39 -11.93 3.16 -10.32
N THR A 40 -12.46 4.37 -10.18
CA THR A 40 -13.11 5.09 -11.30
C THR A 40 -12.14 5.29 -12.45
N ARG A 41 -10.92 5.72 -12.16
CA ARG A 41 -9.86 5.89 -13.16
C ARG A 41 -9.42 4.55 -13.76
N ALA A 42 -9.30 3.49 -12.94
CA ALA A 42 -8.91 2.17 -13.41
C ALA A 42 -9.93 1.57 -14.40
N LYS A 43 -11.23 1.82 -14.20
CA LYS A 43 -12.28 1.41 -15.14
C LYS A 43 -12.20 2.11 -16.52
N GLN A 44 -11.50 3.24 -16.61
CA GLN A 44 -11.31 4.00 -17.84
C GLN A 44 -10.05 3.58 -18.61
N LEU A 45 -9.21 2.71 -18.03
CA LEU A 45 -8.02 2.22 -18.71
C LEU A 45 -8.42 1.33 -19.91
N THR A 46 -7.84 1.63 -21.05
CA THR A 46 -8.04 0.88 -22.30
C THR A 46 -6.92 -0.12 -22.56
N THR A 47 -5.82 -0.03 -21.80
CA THR A 47 -4.65 -0.90 -21.92
C THR A 47 -4.36 -1.59 -20.61
N GLY A 48 -3.84 -2.83 -20.70
CA GLY A 48 -3.29 -3.55 -19.54
C GLY A 48 -1.94 -3.01 -19.10
N PRO A 49 -1.27 -3.70 -18.15
CA PRO A 49 0.07 -3.35 -17.73
C PRO A 49 1.07 -3.54 -18.87
N GLU A 50 2.16 -2.77 -18.82
CA GLU A 50 3.28 -2.93 -19.72
C GLU A 50 4.07 -4.20 -19.35
N ALA A 51 4.39 -5.02 -20.34
CA ALA A 51 5.17 -6.23 -20.12
C ALA A 51 6.53 -5.92 -19.47
N ASN A 52 6.98 -6.76 -18.55
CA ASN A 52 8.24 -6.61 -17.83
C ASN A 52 8.43 -5.29 -17.08
N THR A 53 7.35 -4.56 -16.79
CA THR A 53 7.42 -3.31 -16.03
C THR A 53 7.16 -3.55 -14.55
N VAL A 54 8.13 -3.17 -13.73
CA VAL A 54 8.09 -3.26 -12.27
C VAL A 54 8.07 -1.86 -11.68
N ILE A 55 7.14 -1.57 -10.78
CA ILE A 55 7.19 -0.35 -9.99
C ILE A 55 7.88 -0.61 -8.64
N VAL A 56 8.90 0.17 -8.33
CA VAL A 56 9.57 0.17 -7.02
C VAL A 56 9.09 1.40 -6.26
N ALA A 57 8.23 1.19 -5.26
CA ALA A 57 7.55 2.27 -4.53
C ALA A 57 7.85 2.19 -3.02
N PRO A 58 9.06 2.57 -2.59
CA PRO A 58 9.49 2.49 -1.20
C PRO A 58 8.84 3.56 -0.32
N THR A 59 8.69 3.24 0.97
CA THR A 59 8.40 4.24 2.00
C THR A 59 9.63 5.10 2.28
N TRP A 60 9.48 6.14 3.08
CA TRP A 60 10.52 7.10 3.46
C TRP A 60 11.05 6.85 4.88
N GLY A 61 12.14 7.57 5.23
CA GLY A 61 12.74 7.56 6.56
C GLY A 61 13.74 6.42 6.76
N ARG A 62 14.38 6.39 7.93
CA ARG A 62 15.49 5.48 8.25
C ARG A 62 15.18 3.98 8.09
N ASN A 63 13.93 3.60 8.22
CA ASN A 63 13.47 2.22 8.08
C ASN A 63 13.01 1.89 6.65
N GLY A 64 12.91 2.89 5.77
CA GLY A 64 12.54 2.72 4.38
C GLY A 64 13.57 1.90 3.59
N MET A 65 13.12 1.24 2.54
CA MET A 65 13.97 0.36 1.71
C MET A 65 15.18 1.09 1.15
N LEU A 66 15.03 2.32 0.63
CA LEU A 66 16.16 3.08 0.07
C LEU A 66 17.17 3.47 1.14
N SER A 67 16.75 3.76 2.38
CA SER A 67 17.66 4.05 3.49
C SER A 67 18.44 2.82 3.96
N ARG A 68 17.85 1.62 3.85
CA ARG A 68 18.46 0.36 4.28
C ARG A 68 19.31 -0.30 3.20
N CYS A 69 18.86 -0.26 1.96
CA CYS A 69 19.42 -1.03 0.86
C CYS A 69 20.00 -0.13 -0.26
N GLY A 70 19.88 1.21 -0.16
CA GLY A 70 20.32 2.12 -1.23
C GLY A 70 19.66 1.81 -2.56
N SER A 71 20.46 1.80 -3.61
CA SER A 71 20.03 1.49 -4.97
C SER A 71 19.93 -0.03 -5.27
N LEU A 72 20.24 -0.90 -4.32
CA LEU A 72 20.42 -2.34 -4.57
C LEU A 72 19.20 -2.97 -5.25
N VAL A 73 18.00 -2.75 -4.72
CA VAL A 73 16.78 -3.38 -5.23
C VAL A 73 16.43 -2.90 -6.65
N PRO A 74 16.30 -1.58 -6.93
CA PRO A 74 16.02 -1.14 -8.29
C PRO A 74 17.12 -1.50 -9.28
N ARG A 75 18.39 -1.51 -8.85
CA ARG A 75 19.53 -1.94 -9.68
C ARG A 75 19.43 -3.40 -10.09
N LEU A 76 19.20 -4.32 -9.14
CA LEU A 76 19.06 -5.75 -9.42
C LEU A 76 17.90 -6.06 -10.38
N LEU A 77 16.80 -5.35 -10.27
CA LEU A 77 15.68 -5.47 -11.20
C LEU A 77 16.06 -4.98 -12.60
N ALA A 78 16.73 -3.84 -12.69
CA ALA A 78 17.18 -3.29 -13.97
C ALA A 78 18.22 -4.17 -14.65
N GLU A 79 19.21 -4.72 -13.90
CA GLU A 79 20.20 -5.68 -14.38
C GLU A 79 19.55 -6.99 -14.86
N ALA A 80 18.41 -7.38 -14.27
CA ALA A 80 17.64 -8.55 -14.69
C ALA A 80 16.78 -8.31 -15.94
N GLY A 81 16.83 -7.10 -16.52
CA GLY A 81 16.15 -6.73 -17.77
C GLY A 81 14.73 -6.17 -17.61
N PHE A 82 14.30 -5.89 -16.38
CA PHE A 82 13.02 -5.22 -16.16
C PHE A 82 13.10 -3.73 -16.54
N HIS A 83 12.00 -3.18 -17.04
CA HIS A 83 11.76 -1.75 -16.99
C HIS A 83 11.30 -1.39 -15.57
N VAL A 84 12.06 -0.54 -14.89
CA VAL A 84 11.83 -0.18 -13.50
C VAL A 84 11.29 1.24 -13.41
N ILE A 85 10.07 1.39 -12.91
CA ILE A 85 9.54 2.69 -12.51
C ILE A 85 9.91 2.89 -11.03
N LEU A 86 10.89 3.74 -10.75
CA LEU A 86 11.27 4.06 -9.37
C LEU A 86 10.48 5.28 -8.90
N ARG A 87 9.58 5.02 -7.95
CA ARG A 87 8.68 6.01 -7.38
C ARG A 87 8.91 6.14 -5.87
N PRO A 88 9.92 6.88 -5.41
CA PRO A 88 10.13 7.15 -3.99
C PRO A 88 8.96 7.93 -3.41
N HIS A 89 8.70 7.73 -2.11
CA HIS A 89 7.71 8.55 -1.41
C HIS A 89 8.10 10.04 -1.49
N PRO A 90 7.17 10.98 -1.72
CA PRO A 90 7.50 12.42 -1.84
C PRO A 90 8.31 12.95 -0.66
N GLN A 91 8.07 12.44 0.55
CA GLN A 91 8.80 12.83 1.74
C GLN A 91 10.30 12.45 1.69
N SER A 92 10.70 11.42 0.92
CA SER A 92 12.11 11.05 0.77
C SER A 92 12.95 12.19 0.18
N PHE A 93 12.38 12.98 -0.74
CA PHE A 93 13.08 14.14 -1.32
C PHE A 93 13.27 15.30 -0.33
N ILE A 94 12.56 15.28 0.80
CA ILE A 94 12.64 16.30 1.85
C ILE A 94 13.50 15.80 3.02
N SER A 95 13.22 14.59 3.51
CA SER A 95 13.80 14.05 4.74
C SER A 95 15.04 13.19 4.51
N ASP A 96 15.17 12.53 3.33
CA ASP A 96 16.22 11.56 3.03
C ASP A 96 17.14 12.03 1.90
N LYS A 97 17.43 13.33 1.82
CA LYS A 97 18.13 13.98 0.69
C LYS A 97 19.45 13.31 0.31
N ASP A 98 20.26 12.95 1.29
CA ASP A 98 21.57 12.34 1.05
C ASP A 98 21.44 10.93 0.48
N VAL A 99 20.46 10.17 0.98
CA VAL A 99 20.12 8.84 0.45
C VAL A 99 19.66 8.99 -1.01
N MET A 100 18.76 9.92 -1.28
CA MET A 100 18.23 10.17 -2.62
C MET A 100 19.32 10.57 -3.59
N ALA A 101 20.21 11.50 -3.22
CA ALA A 101 21.33 11.93 -4.06
C ALA A 101 22.29 10.76 -4.39
N THR A 102 22.54 9.88 -3.42
CA THR A 102 23.35 8.68 -3.61
C THR A 102 22.69 7.72 -4.59
N VAL A 103 21.41 7.40 -4.37
CA VAL A 103 20.63 6.49 -5.23
C VAL A 103 20.53 7.02 -6.66
N GLU A 104 20.29 8.32 -6.84
CA GLU A 104 20.25 8.97 -8.16
C GLU A 104 21.60 8.83 -8.89
N LYS A 105 22.70 9.07 -8.21
CA LYS A 105 24.05 8.92 -8.78
C LYS A 105 24.34 7.49 -9.20
N GLU A 106 24.02 6.52 -8.33
CA GLU A 106 24.31 5.10 -8.59
C GLU A 106 23.45 4.53 -9.72
N LEU A 107 22.23 5.02 -9.90
CA LEU A 107 21.30 4.58 -10.94
C LEU A 107 21.40 5.37 -12.25
N SER A 108 22.19 6.42 -12.33
CA SER A 108 22.27 7.34 -13.48
C SER A 108 22.65 6.67 -14.81
N GLY A 109 23.35 5.52 -14.76
CA GLY A 109 23.75 4.76 -15.95
C GLY A 109 22.68 3.82 -16.52
N PHE A 110 21.58 3.60 -15.80
CA PHE A 110 20.54 2.64 -16.21
C PHE A 110 19.49 3.32 -17.08
N LYS A 111 19.40 2.96 -18.36
CA LYS A 111 18.42 3.51 -19.30
C LYS A 111 17.01 2.93 -19.12
N ASN A 112 16.89 1.80 -18.44
CA ASN A 112 15.64 1.09 -18.14
C ASN A 112 15.10 1.40 -16.74
N ILE A 113 15.61 2.46 -16.08
CA ILE A 113 15.05 3.01 -14.85
C ILE A 113 14.41 4.36 -15.15
N GLU A 114 13.11 4.44 -14.96
CA GLU A 114 12.30 5.65 -15.07
C GLU A 114 12.03 6.20 -13.66
N TRP A 115 12.30 7.47 -13.41
CA TRP A 115 11.99 8.14 -12.15
C TRP A 115 10.61 8.77 -12.20
N ASP A 116 9.70 8.31 -11.35
CA ASP A 116 8.39 8.96 -11.18
C ASP A 116 8.41 9.85 -9.93
N ARG A 117 8.33 11.15 -10.15
CA ARG A 117 8.25 12.20 -9.13
C ARG A 117 6.90 12.91 -9.13
N ASN A 118 5.93 12.40 -9.91
CA ASN A 118 4.63 13.01 -9.99
C ASN A 118 3.89 12.83 -8.64
N PRO A 119 3.26 13.86 -8.09
CA PRO A 119 2.41 13.72 -6.90
C PRO A 119 1.31 12.67 -7.09
N ASP A 120 0.74 12.55 -8.28
CA ASP A 120 -0.23 11.53 -8.64
C ASP A 120 0.47 10.26 -9.17
N GLY A 121 0.40 9.18 -8.40
CA GLY A 121 1.01 7.90 -8.76
C GLY A 121 0.20 7.01 -9.70
N PHE A 122 -1.03 7.36 -10.03
CA PHE A 122 -1.94 6.44 -10.73
C PHE A 122 -1.39 5.98 -12.09
N ALA A 123 -0.78 6.89 -12.87
CA ALA A 123 -0.23 6.56 -14.18
C ALA A 123 0.86 5.48 -14.08
N SER A 124 1.80 5.63 -13.15
CA SER A 124 2.89 4.68 -12.93
C SER A 124 2.37 3.35 -12.36
N LEU A 125 1.45 3.41 -11.40
CA LEU A 125 0.81 2.21 -10.83
C LEU A 125 0.08 1.41 -11.91
N SER A 126 -0.65 2.06 -12.80
CA SER A 126 -1.43 1.39 -13.84
C SER A 126 -0.57 0.64 -14.86
N ARG A 127 0.64 1.12 -15.14
CA ARG A 127 1.59 0.55 -16.10
C ARG A 127 2.32 -0.70 -15.58
N ALA A 128 2.56 -0.78 -14.27
CA ALA A 128 3.35 -1.85 -13.69
C ALA A 128 2.62 -3.19 -13.64
N SER A 129 3.31 -4.29 -13.96
CA SER A 129 2.80 -5.67 -13.83
C SER A 129 2.93 -6.20 -12.41
N VAL A 130 3.91 -5.70 -11.65
CA VAL A 130 4.19 -6.07 -10.26
C VAL A 130 4.75 -4.86 -9.52
N MET A 131 4.45 -4.75 -8.23
CA MET A 131 5.06 -3.77 -7.35
C MET A 131 6.11 -4.42 -6.46
N VAL A 132 7.24 -3.72 -6.27
CA VAL A 132 8.21 -4.01 -5.21
C VAL A 132 8.20 -2.85 -4.24
N SER A 133 7.92 -3.10 -2.97
CA SER A 133 7.81 -2.08 -1.94
C SER A 133 8.26 -2.62 -0.59
N ASP A 134 8.27 -1.77 0.40
CA ASP A 134 8.37 -2.15 1.80
C ASP A 134 7.03 -1.94 2.51
N VAL A 135 7.01 -1.56 3.78
CA VAL A 135 5.78 -1.28 4.51
C VAL A 135 5.23 0.10 4.12
N SER A 136 4.38 0.13 3.12
CA SER A 136 3.75 1.35 2.59
C SER A 136 2.29 1.11 2.23
N GLY A 137 1.42 2.07 2.52
CA GLY A 137 0.00 1.99 2.16
C GLY A 137 -0.26 1.80 0.67
N VAL A 138 0.65 2.28 -0.19
CA VAL A 138 0.54 2.18 -1.66
C VAL A 138 0.48 0.73 -2.16
N ILE A 139 0.97 -0.26 -1.38
CA ILE A 139 0.85 -1.68 -1.74
C ILE A 139 -0.61 -2.12 -1.85
N PHE A 140 -1.46 -1.60 -0.97
CA PHE A 140 -2.90 -1.89 -0.99
C PHE A 140 -3.61 -1.13 -2.11
N ASP A 141 -3.23 0.13 -2.37
CA ASP A 141 -3.74 0.87 -3.52
C ASP A 141 -3.49 0.11 -4.82
N PHE A 142 -2.24 -0.36 -5.01
CA PHE A 142 -1.86 -1.13 -6.17
C PHE A 142 -2.56 -2.48 -6.25
N ALA A 143 -2.47 -3.28 -5.19
CA ALA A 143 -3.00 -4.63 -5.19
C ALA A 143 -4.52 -4.64 -5.30
N PHE A 144 -5.23 -3.78 -4.56
CA PHE A 144 -6.69 -3.78 -4.54
C PHE A 144 -7.33 -3.18 -5.79
N VAL A 145 -6.71 -2.15 -6.37
CA VAL A 145 -7.24 -1.51 -7.57
C VAL A 145 -6.94 -2.31 -8.82
N PHE A 146 -5.71 -2.84 -8.95
CA PHE A 146 -5.27 -3.50 -10.19
C PHE A 146 -5.26 -5.03 -10.10
N LEU A 147 -5.48 -5.63 -8.93
CA LEU A 147 -5.43 -7.08 -8.66
C LEU A 147 -4.10 -7.71 -9.12
N ARG A 148 -3.00 -7.00 -8.88
CA ARG A 148 -1.65 -7.38 -9.29
C ARG A 148 -0.78 -7.67 -8.08
N PRO A 149 0.24 -8.56 -8.22
CA PRO A 149 1.07 -9.00 -7.11
C PRO A 149 2.02 -7.93 -6.59
N VAL A 150 2.38 -8.08 -5.32
CA VAL A 150 3.35 -7.25 -4.63
C VAL A 150 4.48 -8.12 -4.08
N VAL A 151 5.73 -7.67 -4.24
CA VAL A 151 6.88 -8.18 -3.50
C VAL A 151 7.21 -7.20 -2.39
N THR A 152 7.16 -7.64 -1.14
CA THR A 152 7.54 -6.80 0.01
C THR A 152 8.98 -7.08 0.44
N ILE A 153 9.76 -6.01 0.68
CA ILE A 153 11.15 -6.09 1.11
C ILE A 153 11.25 -5.79 2.60
N GLY A 154 11.71 -6.74 3.40
CA GLY A 154 11.95 -6.58 4.82
C GLY A 154 11.05 -7.41 5.73
N ASN A 155 11.12 -7.16 7.03
CA ASN A 155 10.40 -7.93 8.07
C ASN A 155 8.93 -7.55 8.25
N GLY A 156 8.42 -6.63 7.47
CA GLY A 156 7.09 -6.03 7.69
C GLY A 156 7.14 -4.85 8.67
N PRO A 157 5.96 -4.35 9.11
CA PRO A 157 5.89 -3.20 9.98
C PRO A 157 6.59 -3.45 11.32
N LEU A 158 7.45 -2.51 11.70
CA LEU A 158 8.03 -2.47 13.04
C LEU A 158 6.95 -1.95 14.00
N LYS A 159 6.69 -2.67 15.09
CA LYS A 159 5.76 -2.20 16.12
C LYS A 159 6.34 -1.05 16.94
N ASP A 160 7.66 -1.05 17.13
CA ASP A 160 8.33 -0.08 17.99
C ASP A 160 8.22 1.34 17.43
N GLY A 161 7.69 2.25 18.23
CA GLY A 161 7.57 3.66 17.87
C GLY A 161 6.28 4.06 17.14
N PHE A 162 5.35 3.15 16.91
CA PHE A 162 4.01 3.46 16.37
C PHE A 162 2.98 3.51 17.50
N GLU A 163 1.98 4.39 17.38
CA GLU A 163 0.93 4.58 18.40
C GLU A 163 0.12 3.31 18.72
N ALA A 164 0.10 2.35 17.79
CA ALA A 164 -0.61 1.08 17.93
C ALA A 164 0.27 -0.09 18.45
N TRP A 165 1.49 0.16 18.94
CA TRP A 165 2.39 -0.89 19.41
C TRP A 165 1.80 -1.74 20.56
N GLU A 166 0.94 -1.13 21.39
CA GLU A 166 0.27 -1.77 22.53
C GLU A 166 -0.88 -2.72 22.13
N VAL A 167 -1.34 -2.68 20.87
CA VAL A 167 -2.39 -3.58 20.40
C VAL A 167 -1.88 -5.03 20.37
N PRO A 168 -2.55 -6.00 21.03
CA PRO A 168 -2.02 -7.33 21.27
C PRO A 168 -1.96 -8.22 20.01
N HIS A 169 -2.71 -7.88 18.98
CA HIS A 169 -2.71 -8.62 17.71
C HIS A 169 -1.91 -7.88 16.63
N PRO A 170 -1.36 -8.59 15.64
CA PRO A 170 -0.74 -7.96 14.48
C PRO A 170 -1.74 -7.06 13.74
N ALA A 171 -1.23 -5.97 13.18
CA ALA A 171 -2.01 -5.18 12.22
C ALA A 171 -2.43 -6.08 11.05
N TRP A 172 -3.64 -5.92 10.55
CA TRP A 172 -4.14 -6.73 9.43
C TRP A 172 -3.25 -6.57 8.19
N GLU A 173 -2.67 -5.41 8.00
CA GLU A 173 -1.74 -5.10 6.92
C GLU A 173 -0.53 -6.03 6.93
N THR A 174 -0.02 -6.38 8.12
CA THR A 174 1.13 -7.28 8.25
C THR A 174 0.81 -8.70 7.77
N ALA A 175 -0.36 -9.21 8.14
CA ALA A 175 -0.82 -10.52 7.71
C ALA A 175 -1.15 -10.53 6.20
N ALA A 176 -1.74 -9.43 5.72
CA ALA A 176 -2.14 -9.26 4.34
C ALA A 176 -0.97 -9.24 3.35
N MET A 177 0.20 -8.74 3.76
CA MET A 177 1.37 -8.65 2.86
C MET A 177 1.76 -9.99 2.24
N ASP A 178 1.67 -11.09 3.00
CA ASP A 178 2.01 -12.42 2.51
C ASP A 178 0.97 -12.97 1.51
N GLU A 179 -0.27 -12.49 1.61
CA GLU A 179 -1.36 -12.86 0.70
C GLU A 179 -1.31 -12.08 -0.62
N LEU A 180 -0.68 -10.89 -0.64
CA LEU A 180 -0.55 -10.05 -1.84
C LEU A 180 0.47 -10.59 -2.85
N GLY A 181 1.43 -11.42 -2.42
CA GLY A 181 2.46 -11.90 -3.33
C GLY A 181 3.58 -12.65 -2.63
N ALA A 182 4.75 -12.05 -2.53
CA ALA A 182 5.92 -12.66 -1.92
C ALA A 182 6.65 -11.68 -1.00
N ARG A 183 7.46 -12.22 -0.09
CA ARG A 183 8.31 -11.42 0.79
C ARG A 183 9.78 -11.79 0.59
N VAL A 184 10.63 -10.77 0.46
CA VAL A 184 12.07 -10.89 0.47
C VAL A 184 12.56 -10.39 1.84
N LEU A 185 13.16 -11.28 2.61
CA LEU A 185 13.64 -10.96 3.96
C LEU A 185 14.95 -10.16 3.92
N PRO A 186 15.30 -9.42 5.00
CA PRO A 186 16.57 -8.74 5.10
C PRO A 186 17.75 -9.68 4.89
N GLY A 187 18.72 -9.24 4.08
CA GLY A 187 19.86 -10.06 3.67
C GLY A 187 19.60 -10.99 2.48
N GLN A 188 18.37 -11.04 1.98
CA GLN A 188 17.98 -11.83 0.82
C GLN A 188 17.63 -10.97 -0.41
N GLU A 189 17.96 -9.68 -0.38
CA GLU A 189 17.61 -8.72 -1.44
C GLU A 189 18.09 -9.16 -2.82
N ALA A 190 19.19 -9.93 -2.88
CA ALA A 190 19.71 -10.51 -4.13
C ALA A 190 18.69 -11.41 -4.86
N SER A 191 17.72 -11.97 -4.16
CA SER A 191 16.68 -12.83 -4.75
C SER A 191 15.51 -12.05 -5.37
N VAL A 192 15.47 -10.71 -5.27
CA VAL A 192 14.29 -9.93 -5.66
C VAL A 192 13.91 -10.12 -7.13
N ALA A 193 14.88 -10.15 -8.03
CA ALA A 193 14.61 -10.31 -9.46
C ALA A 193 14.02 -11.68 -9.79
N GLU A 194 14.52 -12.76 -9.16
CA GLU A 194 13.99 -14.09 -9.34
C GLU A 194 12.59 -14.24 -8.71
N THR A 195 12.39 -13.63 -7.54
CA THR A 195 11.08 -13.58 -6.90
C THR A 195 10.03 -12.90 -7.80
N VAL A 196 10.39 -11.78 -8.43
CA VAL A 196 9.51 -11.08 -9.38
C VAL A 196 9.20 -11.96 -10.60
N LYS A 197 10.22 -12.63 -11.19
CA LYS A 197 10.02 -13.55 -12.32
C LYS A 197 9.06 -14.69 -11.96
N THR A 198 9.26 -15.31 -10.81
CA THR A 198 8.39 -16.38 -10.29
C THR A 198 6.95 -15.91 -10.14
N LEU A 199 6.75 -14.70 -9.57
CA LEU A 199 5.41 -14.14 -9.41
C LEU A 199 4.73 -13.83 -10.75
N LEU A 200 5.47 -13.35 -11.74
CA LEU A 200 4.94 -13.05 -13.06
C LEU A 200 4.62 -14.32 -13.88
N ALA A 201 5.36 -15.40 -13.65
CA ALA A 201 5.11 -16.70 -14.28
C ALA A 201 3.97 -17.49 -13.60
N ASP A 202 3.61 -17.15 -12.37
CA ASP A 202 2.58 -17.82 -11.60
C ASP A 202 1.19 -17.45 -12.13
N THR A 203 0.52 -18.44 -12.74
CA THR A 203 -0.85 -18.32 -13.29
C THR A 203 -1.94 -18.73 -12.31
N THR A 204 -1.60 -18.95 -11.03
CA THR A 204 -2.56 -19.30 -10.00
C THR A 204 -3.58 -18.18 -9.75
N ASP A 205 -4.64 -18.51 -9.02
CA ASP A 205 -5.78 -17.61 -8.74
C ASP A 205 -5.46 -16.45 -7.76
N ARG A 206 -4.31 -15.79 -8.00
CA ARG A 206 -3.82 -14.70 -7.15
C ARG A 206 -4.74 -13.49 -7.15
N ALA A 207 -5.25 -13.13 -8.32
CA ALA A 207 -6.17 -12.01 -8.44
C ALA A 207 -7.42 -12.24 -7.58
N GLU A 208 -7.91 -13.48 -7.51
CA GLU A 208 -9.04 -13.85 -6.67
C GLU A 208 -8.69 -13.77 -5.17
N ARG A 209 -7.53 -14.26 -4.76
CA ARG A 209 -7.05 -14.11 -3.37
C ARG A 209 -6.94 -12.63 -2.95
N ILE A 210 -6.37 -11.80 -3.82
CA ILE A 210 -6.29 -10.34 -3.58
C ILE A 210 -7.70 -9.73 -3.48
N ARG A 211 -8.64 -10.18 -4.31
CA ARG A 211 -10.03 -9.71 -4.26
C ARG A 211 -10.70 -10.06 -2.94
N GLN A 212 -10.57 -11.30 -2.48
CA GLN A 212 -11.11 -11.75 -1.19
C GLN A 212 -10.51 -10.98 -0.01
N LEU A 213 -9.18 -10.74 -0.04
CA LEU A 213 -8.51 -9.93 0.95
C LEU A 213 -9.03 -8.48 0.97
N ARG A 214 -9.26 -7.90 -0.20
CA ARG A 214 -9.83 -6.57 -0.37
C ARG A 214 -11.25 -6.48 0.21
N GLU A 215 -12.13 -7.43 -0.12
CA GLU A 215 -13.51 -7.45 0.36
C GLU A 215 -13.59 -7.47 1.88
N LYS A 216 -12.67 -8.16 2.53
CA LYS A 216 -12.56 -8.22 3.99
C LYS A 216 -12.07 -6.91 4.62
N ASN A 217 -11.15 -6.20 3.96
CA ASN A 217 -10.39 -5.10 4.58
C ASN A 217 -10.70 -3.71 3.99
N ALA A 218 -11.41 -3.65 2.86
CA ALA A 218 -11.86 -2.42 2.22
C ALA A 218 -13.32 -2.57 1.77
N VAL A 219 -14.23 -2.44 2.74
CA VAL A 219 -15.68 -2.55 2.47
C VAL A 219 -16.15 -1.43 1.54
N ASN A 220 -17.26 -1.61 0.86
CA ASN A 220 -17.82 -0.64 -0.10
C ASN A 220 -16.80 -0.16 -1.16
N PHE A 221 -15.92 -1.05 -1.60
CA PHE A 221 -14.84 -0.73 -2.52
C PHE A 221 -15.37 -0.15 -3.84
N GLY A 222 -14.97 1.09 -4.13
CA GLY A 222 -15.41 1.85 -5.31
C GLY A 222 -16.74 2.59 -5.15
N CYS A 223 -17.35 2.58 -3.95
CA CYS A 223 -18.57 3.33 -3.60
C CYS A 223 -18.61 3.80 -2.13
N ALA A 224 -17.46 3.84 -1.47
CA ALA A 224 -17.32 4.22 -0.07
C ALA A 224 -17.79 5.66 0.20
N GLY A 225 -17.63 6.58 -0.75
CA GLY A 225 -18.09 7.95 -0.63
C GLY A 225 -19.58 8.06 -0.41
N GLY A 226 -20.39 7.22 -1.07
CA GLY A 226 -21.84 7.12 -0.82
C GLY A 226 -22.15 6.65 0.60
N ALA A 227 -21.47 5.59 1.06
CA ALA A 227 -21.66 5.07 2.41
C ALA A 227 -21.28 6.10 3.50
N VAL A 228 -20.21 6.88 3.28
CA VAL A 228 -19.82 7.99 4.17
C VAL A 228 -20.92 9.05 4.22
N ALA A 229 -21.46 9.46 3.06
CA ALA A 229 -22.51 10.49 2.98
C ALA A 229 -23.79 10.04 3.71
N GLU A 230 -24.23 8.80 3.48
CA GLU A 230 -25.40 8.24 4.17
C GLU A 230 -25.21 8.22 5.69
N GLU A 231 -24.03 7.84 6.16
CA GLU A 231 -23.75 7.76 7.59
C GLU A 231 -23.68 9.15 8.24
N LEU A 232 -23.14 10.14 7.55
CA LEU A 232 -23.13 11.54 8.00
C LEU A 232 -24.56 12.10 8.14
N ILE A 233 -25.44 11.82 7.18
CA ILE A 233 -26.87 12.24 7.23
C ILE A 233 -27.57 11.59 8.43
N LYS A 234 -27.34 10.30 8.71
CA LYS A 234 -27.89 9.63 9.89
C LYS A 234 -27.41 10.26 11.20
N MET A 235 -26.12 10.57 11.29
CA MET A 235 -25.54 11.21 12.46
C MET A 235 -26.12 12.62 12.70
N GLU A 236 -26.27 13.41 11.64
CA GLU A 236 -26.89 14.73 11.70
C GLU A 236 -28.34 14.66 12.22
N ALA A 237 -29.11 13.72 11.69
CA ALA A 237 -30.51 13.52 12.14
C ALA A 237 -30.59 13.13 13.62
N GLN A 238 -29.66 12.30 14.11
CA GLN A 238 -29.61 11.92 15.54
C GLN A 238 -29.26 13.11 16.43
N LEU A 239 -28.29 13.96 16.05
CA LEU A 239 -27.92 15.15 16.81
C LEU A 239 -29.03 16.17 16.82
N SER A 240 -29.66 16.44 15.68
CA SER A 240 -30.77 17.39 15.56
C SER A 240 -32.06 16.92 16.30
N GLY A 241 -32.26 15.60 16.45
CA GLY A 241 -33.34 15.02 17.23
C GLY A 241 -33.11 15.06 18.75
N ALA A 242 -31.85 14.96 19.19
CA ALA A 242 -31.47 15.04 20.59
C ALA A 242 -31.59 16.48 21.17
N ASP A 243 -31.40 17.51 20.34
CA ASP A 243 -31.57 18.93 20.75
C ASP A 243 -33.03 19.36 20.87
N ARG A 244 -33.99 18.52 20.48
CA ARG A 244 -35.44 18.80 20.52
C ARG A 244 -36.19 18.03 21.62
N ALA A 245 -35.52 17.22 22.41
CA ALA A 245 -36.05 16.44 23.53
C ALA A 245 -35.48 16.92 24.87
#